data_c1531c3e8fab74a1e4657096d79bff63
#
_entry.id   c1531c3e8fab74a1e4657096d79bff63
#
_cell.length_a   1.000
_cell.length_b   1.000
_cell.length_c   1.000
_cell.angle_alpha   90.00
_cell.angle_beta   90.00
_cell.angle_gamma   90.00
#
_symmetry.space_group_name_H-M   'P 1'
#
loop_
_entity.id
_entity.type
_entity.pdbx_description
1 polymer ?
#
loop_
_entity_poly.entity_id
_entity_poly.type
_entity_poly.pdbx_seq_one_letter_code
_entity_poly.pdbx_strand_id
1 'polypeptide(L)'
;MNKTIIALTVSAAVMSISQAALADEGKLTAGTGFNYSSGDYGTSTTTKIRSVPFDLGYETGAWTFKLSVPYVDISGPSNVIPGVGRVKNSNLNLRGGGVSVGLGGSGTSSSQTSGTARGMGDVVASASYNLYNNAAAQFGVDLAGKIKFGTADKDKGLGTGENDYGAEVDIYKTLDSVTLFGGVGYTKMGTSQYIQLKNVFNATTGASLKLSEVSSVGVAFDYRERASDTSFPRREATAFYSYRYAKAWKTQVYVLKGFSDGSPDYGVGASIAYSF
;
A
#
# COMPACT_ATOMS: atom_id res chain seq x y z
N MET A 1 -17.13 -20.46 15.38
CA MET A 1 -15.70 -20.63 15.00
C MET A 1 -15.24 -19.28 14.45
N ASN A 2 -14.39 -18.58 15.20
CA ASN A 2 -14.03 -17.20 14.90
C ASN A 2 -12.99 -17.16 13.78
N LYS A 3 -13.34 -16.53 12.68
CA LYS A 3 -12.50 -16.36 11.51
C LYS A 3 -11.61 -15.13 11.68
N THR A 4 -10.30 -15.31 11.47
CA THR A 4 -9.28 -14.28 11.67
C THR A 4 -9.08 -13.51 10.37
N ILE A 5 -9.42 -12.23 10.36
CA ILE A 5 -9.15 -11.31 9.25
C ILE A 5 -7.70 -10.86 9.38
N ILE A 6 -6.88 -11.12 8.36
CA ILE A 6 -5.52 -10.60 8.26
C ILE A 6 -5.59 -9.35 7.39
N ALA A 7 -5.43 -8.18 8.00
CA ALA A 7 -5.28 -6.94 7.25
C ALA A 7 -3.78 -6.61 7.15
N LEU A 8 -3.24 -6.63 5.94
CA LEU A 8 -1.88 -6.20 5.65
C LEU A 8 -1.96 -4.81 5.02
N THR A 9 -1.42 -3.80 5.67
CA THR A 9 -1.26 -2.49 5.06
C THR A 9 0.22 -2.24 4.80
N VAL A 10 0.69 -2.68 3.64
CA VAL A 10 1.97 -2.24 3.12
C VAL A 10 1.70 -1.60 1.78
N SER A 11 1.93 -0.30 1.68
CA SER A 11 1.93 0.50 0.45
C SER A 11 0.83 0.13 -0.55
N ALA A 12 -0.40 0.56 -0.31
CA ALA A 12 -1.52 0.56 -1.26
C ALA A 12 -2.04 -0.81 -1.78
N ALA A 13 -1.59 -1.93 -1.24
CA ALA A 13 -2.20 -3.22 -1.47
C ALA A 13 -2.76 -3.75 -0.15
N VAL A 14 -4.01 -3.39 0.16
CA VAL A 14 -4.73 -3.97 1.29
C VAL A 14 -5.19 -5.34 0.89
N MET A 15 -4.39 -6.37 1.16
CA MET A 15 -4.90 -7.72 1.11
C MET A 15 -5.69 -7.99 2.37
N SER A 16 -6.98 -8.04 2.22
CA SER A 16 -7.86 -8.64 3.20
C SER A 16 -8.16 -10.05 2.74
N ILE A 17 -7.57 -11.01 3.38
CA ILE A 17 -8.11 -12.36 3.30
C ILE A 17 -9.38 -12.32 4.14
N SER A 18 -10.47 -11.91 3.51
CA SER A 18 -11.79 -11.99 4.11
C SER A 18 -12.22 -13.45 4.06
N GLN A 19 -12.08 -14.15 5.16
CA GLN A 19 -12.90 -15.34 5.35
C GLN A 19 -14.31 -14.84 5.68
N ALA A 20 -15.08 -14.48 4.64
CA ALA A 20 -16.47 -14.13 4.80
C ALA A 20 -17.23 -15.32 5.41
N ALA A 21 -17.54 -15.24 6.69
CA ALA A 21 -18.75 -15.84 7.18
C ALA A 21 -19.86 -14.97 6.62
N LEU A 22 -20.85 -15.57 6.00
CA LEU A 22 -22.11 -14.91 5.68
C LEU A 22 -22.61 -14.26 6.98
N ALA A 23 -22.25 -13.00 7.21
CA ALA A 23 -22.79 -12.21 8.30
C ALA A 23 -24.06 -11.58 7.74
N ASP A 24 -25.19 -11.99 8.28
CA ASP A 24 -26.49 -11.44 7.94
C ASP A 24 -26.63 -9.97 8.42
N GLU A 25 -25.71 -9.54 9.30
CA GLU A 25 -25.57 -8.16 9.76
C GLU A 25 -24.20 -7.60 9.31
N GLY A 26 -24.23 -6.38 8.73
CA GLY A 26 -23.02 -5.70 8.29
C GLY A 26 -22.06 -5.39 9.45
N LYS A 27 -20.76 -5.56 9.25
CA LYS A 27 -19.72 -5.28 10.23
C LYS A 27 -18.91 -4.07 9.81
N LEU A 28 -18.98 -3.00 10.59
CA LEU A 28 -18.16 -1.80 10.40
C LEU A 28 -16.86 -1.94 11.19
N THR A 29 -15.74 -1.51 10.59
CA THR A 29 -14.43 -1.46 11.24
C THR A 29 -13.81 -0.09 10.98
N ALA A 30 -13.27 0.53 12.02
CA ALA A 30 -12.47 1.75 11.90
C ALA A 30 -11.07 1.49 12.44
N GLY A 31 -10.05 2.02 11.78
CA GLY A 31 -8.67 1.82 12.17
C GLY A 31 -7.78 3.00 11.86
N THR A 32 -6.60 2.97 12.47
CA THR A 32 -5.50 3.89 12.18
C THR A 32 -4.18 3.19 12.43
N GLY A 33 -3.09 3.81 12.01
CA GLY A 33 -1.77 3.26 12.20
C GLY A 33 -0.67 4.29 12.03
N PHE A 34 0.55 3.81 12.10
CA PHE A 34 1.74 4.56 11.75
C PHE A 34 2.65 3.69 10.90
N ASN A 35 3.11 4.22 9.78
CA ASN A 35 4.07 3.56 8.89
C ASN A 35 5.29 4.47 8.71
N TYR A 36 6.45 3.86 8.70
CA TYR A 36 7.71 4.50 8.36
C TYR A 36 8.46 3.64 7.35
N SER A 37 8.99 4.28 6.31
CA SER A 37 9.92 3.62 5.38
C SER A 37 11.07 4.55 5.02
N SER A 38 12.20 3.96 4.70
CA SER A 38 13.43 4.65 4.32
C SER A 38 14.14 3.89 3.21
N GLY A 39 14.61 4.59 2.18
CA GLY A 39 15.34 4.02 1.07
C GLY A 39 15.78 5.09 0.08
N ASP A 40 16.68 4.76 -0.81
CA ASP A 40 17.19 5.71 -1.81
C ASP A 40 16.37 5.68 -3.12
N TYR A 41 15.59 4.64 -3.36
CA TYR A 41 14.75 4.47 -4.55
C TYR A 41 15.49 4.66 -5.87
N GLY A 42 16.76 4.24 -5.91
CA GLY A 42 17.66 4.42 -7.06
C GLY A 42 18.09 5.87 -7.28
N THR A 43 18.06 6.68 -6.25
CA THR A 43 18.63 8.03 -6.22
C THR A 43 19.89 8.06 -5.35
N SER A 44 20.63 9.17 -5.37
CA SER A 44 21.81 9.34 -4.51
C SER A 44 21.46 9.83 -3.10
N THR A 45 20.20 10.03 -2.81
CA THR A 45 19.73 10.64 -1.56
C THR A 45 18.60 9.81 -0.96
N THR A 46 18.67 9.55 0.33
CA THR A 46 17.66 8.78 1.05
C THR A 46 16.34 9.53 1.12
N THR A 47 15.27 8.84 0.75
CA THR A 47 13.88 9.25 0.97
C THR A 47 13.34 8.59 2.22
N LYS A 48 12.72 9.38 3.09
CA LYS A 48 11.99 8.91 4.28
C LYS A 48 10.53 9.26 4.14
N ILE A 49 9.67 8.28 4.34
CA ILE A 49 8.21 8.45 4.26
C ILE A 49 7.62 8.01 5.60
N ARG A 50 6.82 8.88 6.20
CA ARG A 50 5.97 8.58 7.36
C ARG A 50 4.53 8.73 6.94
N SER A 51 3.66 7.83 7.37
CA SER A 51 2.22 7.99 7.12
C SER A 51 1.39 7.52 8.31
N VAL A 52 0.27 8.20 8.48
CA VAL A 52 -0.79 7.86 9.43
C VAL A 52 -2.05 7.62 8.61
N PRO A 53 -2.40 6.37 8.28
CA PRO A 53 -3.64 6.05 7.59
C PRO A 53 -4.83 6.14 8.56
N PHE A 54 -5.97 6.55 8.02
CA PHE A 54 -7.29 6.43 8.62
C PHE A 54 -8.11 5.51 7.72
N ASP A 55 -8.49 4.37 8.26
CA ASP A 55 -9.11 3.28 7.52
C ASP A 55 -10.54 3.03 8.00
N LEU A 56 -11.46 2.86 7.06
CA LEU A 56 -12.80 2.37 7.30
C LEU A 56 -13.03 1.11 6.48
N GLY A 57 -13.64 0.12 7.09
CA GLY A 57 -14.01 -1.14 6.44
C GLY A 57 -15.47 -1.47 6.73
N TYR A 58 -16.17 -2.01 5.74
CA TYR A 58 -17.51 -2.52 5.89
C TYR A 58 -17.65 -3.87 5.21
N GLU A 59 -18.03 -4.88 5.98
CA GLU A 59 -18.21 -6.25 5.51
C GLU A 59 -19.71 -6.58 5.56
N THR A 60 -20.28 -7.07 4.44
CA THR A 60 -21.68 -7.49 4.38
C THR A 60 -21.85 -8.60 3.34
N GLY A 61 -22.40 -9.74 3.74
CA GLY A 61 -22.51 -10.92 2.88
C GLY A 61 -21.14 -11.32 2.31
N ALA A 62 -21.03 -11.38 0.98
CA ALA A 62 -19.79 -11.70 0.28
C ALA A 62 -18.94 -10.46 -0.04
N TRP A 63 -19.41 -9.25 0.30
CA TRP A 63 -18.74 -8.00 -0.04
C TRP A 63 -17.90 -7.47 1.13
N THR A 64 -16.76 -6.91 0.79
CA THR A 64 -15.94 -6.10 1.69
C THR A 64 -15.60 -4.78 1.01
N PHE A 65 -15.95 -3.67 1.63
CA PHE A 65 -15.63 -2.32 1.18
C PHE A 65 -14.58 -1.72 2.10
N LYS A 66 -13.65 -0.94 1.54
CA LYS A 66 -12.64 -0.23 2.31
C LYS A 66 -12.39 1.15 1.75
N LEU A 67 -12.12 2.07 2.67
CA LEU A 67 -11.70 3.43 2.39
C LEU A 67 -10.48 3.73 3.25
N SER A 68 -9.41 4.24 2.64
CA SER A 68 -8.19 4.66 3.32
C SER A 68 -7.84 6.09 2.96
N VAL A 69 -7.56 6.90 3.98
CA VAL A 69 -7.18 8.32 3.85
C VAL A 69 -5.90 8.54 4.65
N PRO A 70 -4.71 8.52 4.02
CA PRO A 70 -3.46 8.70 4.74
C PRO A 70 -3.07 10.16 4.90
N TYR A 71 -2.52 10.52 6.06
CA TYR A 71 -1.68 11.70 6.21
C TYR A 71 -0.22 11.32 5.99
N VAL A 72 0.50 12.05 5.14
CA VAL A 72 1.85 11.69 4.70
C VAL A 72 2.82 12.82 5.01
N ASP A 73 4.00 12.46 5.53
CA ASP A 73 5.19 13.31 5.66
C ASP A 73 6.32 12.61 4.89
N ILE A 74 6.84 13.27 3.86
CA ILE A 74 7.93 12.76 3.04
C ILE A 74 9.11 13.72 3.03
N SER A 75 10.30 13.19 3.16
CA SER A 75 11.57 13.90 3.08
C SER A 75 12.51 13.19 2.12
N GLY A 76 13.07 13.90 1.16
CA GLY A 76 13.96 13.34 0.14
C GLY A 76 13.84 14.02 -1.21
N PRO A 77 14.37 13.41 -2.28
CA PRO A 77 14.30 13.95 -3.64
C PRO A 77 12.85 14.14 -4.11
N SER A 78 12.61 15.24 -4.81
CA SER A 78 11.28 15.64 -5.28
C SER A 78 10.68 14.70 -6.34
N ASN A 79 11.52 13.88 -6.98
CA ASN A 79 11.11 12.91 -7.99
C ASN A 79 10.75 11.53 -7.41
N VAL A 80 10.76 11.34 -6.09
CA VAL A 80 10.22 10.15 -5.44
C VAL A 80 8.83 10.48 -4.88
N ILE A 81 7.81 9.80 -5.40
CA ILE A 81 6.40 9.99 -5.02
C ILE A 81 5.96 8.80 -4.16
N PRO A 82 5.27 9.06 -3.02
CA PRO A 82 4.73 7.99 -2.18
C PRO A 82 3.86 7.00 -2.99
N GLY A 83 4.05 5.71 -2.78
CA GLY A 83 3.31 4.65 -3.47
C GLY A 83 3.69 4.39 -4.92
N VAL A 84 4.38 5.32 -5.60
CA VAL A 84 4.80 5.18 -7.00
C VAL A 84 6.29 4.83 -7.10
N GLY A 85 7.14 5.50 -6.31
CA GLY A 85 8.59 5.42 -6.38
C GLY A 85 9.19 6.56 -7.20
N ARG A 86 10.36 6.34 -7.78
CA ARG A 86 11.06 7.34 -8.60
C ARG A 86 10.34 7.58 -9.93
N VAL A 87 10.12 8.84 -10.28
CA VAL A 87 9.50 9.25 -11.55
C VAL A 87 10.31 10.36 -12.20
N LYS A 88 10.19 10.50 -13.52
CA LYS A 88 10.59 11.72 -14.21
C LYS A 88 9.42 12.71 -14.03
N ASN A 89 9.66 13.78 -13.30
CA ASN A 89 8.67 14.81 -13.05
C ASN A 89 9.18 16.15 -13.62
N SER A 90 8.42 16.71 -14.55
CA SER A 90 8.73 17.99 -15.19
C SER A 90 8.07 19.20 -14.51
N ASN A 91 7.37 18.99 -13.39
CA ASN A 91 6.81 20.08 -12.60
C ASN A 91 7.92 20.81 -11.83
N LEU A 92 8.17 22.07 -12.19
CA LEU A 92 9.24 22.90 -11.63
C LEU A 92 8.96 23.41 -10.20
N ASN A 93 7.74 23.20 -9.68
CA ASN A 93 7.30 23.73 -8.38
C ASN A 93 7.40 22.74 -7.22
N LEU A 94 8.04 21.58 -7.45
CA LEU A 94 8.12 20.51 -6.46
C LEU A 94 9.05 20.86 -5.28
N ARG A 95 8.71 20.25 -4.14
CA ARG A 95 9.43 20.24 -2.85
C ARG A 95 10.81 20.89 -2.87
N GLY A 96 10.95 22.07 -2.32
CA GLY A 96 12.24 22.75 -2.15
C GLY A 96 12.76 23.46 -3.40
N GLY A 97 11.96 23.57 -4.45
CA GLY A 97 12.29 24.27 -5.69
C GLY A 97 12.29 25.77 -5.56
N GLY A 98 13.29 26.33 -4.92
CA GLY A 98 13.77 27.65 -5.27
C GLY A 98 14.53 27.50 -6.57
N VAL A 99 13.95 27.92 -7.70
CA VAL A 99 14.69 28.05 -8.95
C VAL A 99 15.70 29.17 -8.75
N SER A 100 16.95 28.86 -8.40
CA SER A 100 18.04 29.77 -8.63
C SER A 100 18.31 29.78 -10.14
N VAL A 101 17.66 30.70 -10.85
CA VAL A 101 18.04 31.06 -12.21
C VAL A 101 19.37 31.77 -12.11
N GLY A 102 20.46 31.02 -12.13
CA GLY A 102 21.79 31.54 -12.37
C GLY A 102 21.86 32.05 -13.80
N LEU A 103 21.81 33.34 -13.98
CA LEU A 103 22.15 33.98 -15.25
C LEU A 103 23.61 33.68 -15.56
N GLY A 104 23.85 32.74 -16.47
CA GLY A 104 25.15 32.51 -17.09
C GLY A 104 25.72 31.10 -16.82
N GLY A 105 25.58 30.21 -17.78
CA GLY A 105 26.31 28.94 -17.82
C GLY A 105 25.52 27.82 -18.49
N SER A 106 25.86 27.49 -19.72
CA SER A 106 25.40 26.30 -20.43
C SER A 106 25.87 25.04 -19.70
N GLY A 107 25.01 24.49 -18.85
CA GLY A 107 25.22 23.24 -18.15
C GLY A 107 23.89 22.78 -17.58
N THR A 108 23.18 21.90 -18.28
CA THR A 108 21.98 21.22 -17.81
C THR A 108 22.34 20.19 -16.73
N SER A 109 22.76 20.65 -15.58
CA SER A 109 22.76 19.84 -14.36
C SER A 109 21.36 19.97 -13.77
N SER A 110 20.51 18.99 -13.99
CA SER A 110 19.27 18.81 -13.20
C SER A 110 19.68 18.49 -11.75
N SER A 111 20.00 19.51 -10.95
CA SER A 111 20.25 19.32 -9.53
C SER A 111 18.95 18.81 -8.89
N GLN A 112 19.02 17.59 -8.44
CA GLN A 112 17.93 16.89 -7.77
C GLN A 112 17.67 17.62 -6.43
N THR A 113 16.62 18.46 -6.39
CA THR A 113 16.28 19.22 -5.20
C THR A 113 15.65 18.27 -4.19
N SER A 114 16.24 18.17 -3.02
CA SER A 114 15.67 17.44 -1.87
C SER A 114 14.93 18.40 -0.96
N GLY A 115 13.80 17.94 -0.41
CA GLY A 115 12.98 18.75 0.48
C GLY A 115 12.03 17.88 1.30
N THR A 116 11.21 18.55 2.12
CA THR A 116 10.18 17.91 2.94
C THR A 116 8.81 18.44 2.53
N ALA A 117 7.83 17.53 2.44
CA ALA A 117 6.44 17.88 2.23
C ALA A 117 5.54 17.01 3.13
N ARG A 118 4.43 17.58 3.54
CA ARG A 118 3.42 16.91 4.37
C ARG A 118 2.02 17.35 4.00
N GLY A 119 1.06 16.47 4.20
CA GLY A 119 -0.36 16.72 3.90
C GLY A 119 -1.14 15.43 3.75
N MET A 120 -2.39 15.55 3.31
CA MET A 120 -3.20 14.39 2.96
C MET A 120 -2.62 13.71 1.72
N GLY A 121 -2.56 12.40 1.75
CA GLY A 121 -2.21 11.57 0.60
C GLY A 121 -3.41 11.29 -0.29
N ASP A 122 -3.23 10.40 -1.27
CA ASP A 122 -4.31 9.96 -2.14
C ASP A 122 -5.30 9.09 -1.36
N VAL A 123 -6.59 9.38 -1.52
CA VAL A 123 -7.68 8.55 -1.00
C VAL A 123 -7.78 7.28 -1.82
N VAL A 124 -7.88 6.14 -1.15
CA VAL A 124 -8.05 4.84 -1.81
C VAL A 124 -9.35 4.21 -1.36
N ALA A 125 -10.21 3.85 -2.32
CA ALA A 125 -11.39 3.03 -2.11
C ALA A 125 -11.22 1.68 -2.80
N SER A 126 -11.67 0.61 -2.16
CA SER A 126 -11.72 -0.72 -2.75
C SER A 126 -13.00 -1.46 -2.38
N ALA A 127 -13.39 -2.36 -3.27
CA ALA A 127 -14.46 -3.31 -3.03
C ALA A 127 -13.95 -4.69 -3.44
N SER A 128 -14.12 -5.69 -2.59
CA SER A 128 -13.84 -7.08 -2.90
C SER A 128 -15.08 -7.93 -2.72
N TYR A 129 -15.22 -8.91 -3.57
CA TYR A 129 -16.28 -9.89 -3.58
C TYR A 129 -15.69 -11.30 -3.41
N ASN A 130 -16.16 -12.01 -2.41
CA ASN A 130 -15.79 -13.42 -2.22
C ASN A 130 -16.48 -14.28 -3.28
N LEU A 131 -15.78 -14.52 -4.38
CA LEU A 131 -16.30 -15.21 -5.56
C LEU A 131 -16.54 -16.68 -5.28
N TYR A 132 -15.65 -17.29 -4.50
CA TYR A 132 -15.75 -18.70 -4.13
C TYR A 132 -15.22 -18.92 -2.71
N ASN A 133 -15.98 -19.67 -1.91
CA ASN A 133 -15.57 -20.04 -0.55
C ASN A 133 -16.03 -21.48 -0.26
N ASN A 134 -15.08 -22.36 -0.09
CA ASN A 134 -15.33 -23.72 0.35
C ASN A 134 -14.85 -23.89 1.80
N ALA A 135 -15.78 -23.82 2.73
CA ALA A 135 -15.46 -23.94 4.16
C ALA A 135 -14.89 -25.31 4.55
N ALA A 136 -15.30 -26.40 3.89
CA ALA A 136 -14.76 -27.74 4.16
C ALA A 136 -13.32 -27.88 3.66
N ALA A 137 -13.03 -27.32 2.48
CA ALA A 137 -11.69 -27.30 1.93
C ALA A 137 -10.84 -26.15 2.51
N GLN A 138 -11.42 -25.20 3.26
CA GLN A 138 -10.77 -23.99 3.74
C GLN A 138 -10.04 -23.23 2.63
N PHE A 139 -10.68 -23.13 1.47
CA PHE A 139 -10.15 -22.48 0.26
C PHE A 139 -11.11 -21.38 -0.20
N GLY A 140 -10.57 -20.27 -0.63
CA GLY A 140 -11.37 -19.18 -1.17
C GLY A 140 -10.67 -18.42 -2.28
N VAL A 141 -11.50 -17.74 -3.08
CA VAL A 141 -11.11 -16.87 -4.18
C VAL A 141 -11.88 -15.56 -4.03
N ASP A 142 -11.17 -14.46 -4.01
CA ASP A 142 -11.72 -13.12 -3.95
C ASP A 142 -11.40 -12.36 -5.25
N LEU A 143 -12.35 -11.54 -5.71
CA LEU A 143 -12.15 -10.59 -6.78
C LEU A 143 -12.24 -9.18 -6.18
N ALA A 144 -11.22 -8.35 -6.40
CA ALA A 144 -11.16 -7.00 -5.86
C ALA A 144 -11.02 -5.94 -6.96
N GLY A 145 -11.70 -4.82 -6.76
CA GLY A 145 -11.52 -3.59 -7.51
C GLY A 145 -11.02 -2.47 -6.60
N LYS A 146 -10.15 -1.61 -7.11
CA LYS A 146 -9.55 -0.52 -6.36
C LYS A 146 -9.50 0.76 -7.19
N ILE A 147 -9.81 1.88 -6.55
CA ILE A 147 -9.63 3.22 -7.11
C ILE A 147 -8.77 4.02 -6.14
N LYS A 148 -7.68 4.57 -6.64
CA LYS A 148 -6.93 5.62 -5.97
C LYS A 148 -7.35 6.96 -6.58
N PHE A 149 -7.90 7.85 -5.77
CA PHE A 149 -8.23 9.20 -6.19
C PHE A 149 -7.02 10.10 -6.05
N GLY A 150 -6.71 10.90 -7.07
CA GLY A 150 -5.60 11.86 -7.07
C GLY A 150 -5.88 13.09 -6.21
N THR A 151 -6.14 12.87 -4.91
CA THR A 151 -6.52 13.92 -3.94
C THR A 151 -5.32 14.55 -3.25
N ALA A 152 -4.17 13.91 -3.30
CA ALA A 152 -2.94 14.42 -2.71
C ALA A 152 -2.42 15.64 -3.49
N ASP A 153 -1.76 16.55 -2.77
CA ASP A 153 -1.14 17.73 -3.33
C ASP A 153 0.04 17.34 -4.25
N LYS A 154 -0.22 17.37 -5.56
CA LYS A 154 0.77 17.04 -6.59
C LYS A 154 1.93 18.04 -6.64
N ASP A 155 1.66 19.29 -6.30
CA ASP A 155 2.68 20.36 -6.33
C ASP A 155 3.66 20.24 -5.16
N LYS A 156 3.23 19.57 -4.09
CA LYS A 156 4.11 19.11 -3.01
C LYS A 156 4.73 17.74 -3.24
N GLY A 157 4.37 17.04 -4.32
CA GLY A 157 4.84 15.69 -4.61
C GLY A 157 4.34 14.65 -3.60
N LEU A 158 3.15 14.84 -3.03
CA LEU A 158 2.49 13.89 -2.13
C LEU A 158 1.70 12.82 -2.89
N GLY A 159 1.44 13.03 -4.17
CA GLY A 159 0.79 12.14 -5.09
C GLY A 159 1.00 12.57 -6.54
N THR A 160 0.37 11.86 -7.47
CA THR A 160 0.45 12.16 -8.91
C THR A 160 -0.58 13.21 -9.36
N GLY A 161 -1.62 13.43 -8.55
CA GLY A 161 -2.79 14.24 -8.92
C GLY A 161 -3.75 13.53 -9.89
N GLU A 162 -3.52 12.25 -10.18
CA GLU A 162 -4.28 11.46 -11.15
C GLU A 162 -4.89 10.23 -10.48
N ASN A 163 -6.01 9.76 -11.03
CA ASN A 163 -6.68 8.57 -10.54
C ASN A 163 -6.04 7.29 -11.11
N ASP A 164 -5.88 6.27 -10.25
CA ASP A 164 -5.49 4.93 -10.67
C ASP A 164 -6.66 3.97 -10.48
N TYR A 165 -6.76 2.97 -11.36
CA TYR A 165 -7.80 1.94 -11.32
C TYR A 165 -7.15 0.56 -11.33
N GLY A 166 -7.44 -0.26 -10.33
CA GLY A 166 -6.88 -1.59 -10.18
C GLY A 166 -7.95 -2.67 -10.12
N ALA A 167 -7.59 -3.86 -10.59
CA ALA A 167 -8.33 -5.09 -10.38
C ALA A 167 -7.37 -6.19 -9.93
N GLU A 168 -7.82 -7.08 -9.05
CA GLU A 168 -7.00 -8.11 -8.43
C GLU A 168 -7.81 -9.36 -8.17
N VAL A 169 -7.18 -10.51 -8.32
CA VAL A 169 -7.73 -11.82 -7.94
C VAL A 169 -6.82 -12.39 -6.86
N ASP A 170 -7.42 -12.73 -5.73
CA ASP A 170 -6.75 -13.30 -4.57
C ASP A 170 -7.23 -14.71 -4.31
N ILE A 171 -6.32 -15.57 -3.90
CA ILE A 171 -6.61 -16.93 -3.47
C ILE A 171 -6.02 -17.18 -2.09
N TYR A 172 -6.68 -18.01 -1.31
CA TYR A 172 -6.14 -18.48 -0.03
C TYR A 172 -6.53 -19.91 0.26
N LYS A 173 -5.67 -20.57 0.98
CA LYS A 173 -5.86 -21.95 1.46
C LYS A 173 -5.35 -22.06 2.88
N THR A 174 -6.21 -22.51 3.79
CA THR A 174 -5.79 -22.82 5.16
C THR A 174 -5.57 -24.32 5.32
N LEU A 175 -4.42 -24.66 5.85
CA LEU A 175 -3.97 -26.00 6.18
C LEU A 175 -3.71 -26.03 7.69
N ASP A 176 -4.63 -26.57 8.46
CA ASP A 176 -4.61 -26.54 9.94
C ASP A 176 -4.43 -25.11 10.51
N SER A 177 -3.23 -24.79 10.99
CA SER A 177 -2.88 -23.49 11.54
C SER A 177 -2.19 -22.55 10.54
N VAL A 178 -1.83 -23.04 9.35
CA VAL A 178 -1.12 -22.26 8.32
C VAL A 178 -2.11 -21.85 7.24
N THR A 179 -2.16 -20.55 6.93
CA THR A 179 -2.87 -20.02 5.75
C THR A 179 -1.85 -19.60 4.72
N LEU A 180 -1.89 -20.22 3.55
CA LEU A 180 -1.19 -19.78 2.35
C LEU A 180 -2.09 -18.83 1.58
N PHE A 181 -1.53 -17.76 1.03
CA PHE A 181 -2.28 -16.81 0.23
C PHE A 181 -1.44 -16.28 -0.93
N GLY A 182 -2.10 -15.80 -1.95
CA GLY A 182 -1.48 -15.12 -3.07
C GLY A 182 -2.51 -14.42 -3.92
N GLY A 183 -2.04 -13.44 -4.70
CA GLY A 183 -2.88 -12.67 -5.59
C GLY A 183 -2.09 -12.12 -6.76
N VAL A 184 -2.82 -11.79 -7.82
CA VAL A 184 -2.29 -11.10 -8.98
C VAL A 184 -3.25 -9.98 -9.36
N GLY A 185 -2.69 -8.85 -9.74
CA GLY A 185 -3.47 -7.67 -10.07
C GLY A 185 -2.86 -6.85 -11.21
N TYR A 186 -3.70 -6.01 -11.76
CA TYR A 186 -3.33 -5.04 -12.77
C TYR A 186 -3.85 -3.67 -12.38
N THR A 187 -3.00 -2.65 -12.49
CA THR A 187 -3.37 -1.27 -12.20
C THR A 187 -3.12 -0.40 -13.44
N LYS A 188 -4.19 0.23 -13.92
CA LYS A 188 -4.12 1.33 -14.88
C LYS A 188 -3.74 2.59 -14.10
N MET A 189 -2.52 3.06 -14.32
CA MET A 189 -2.00 4.27 -13.67
C MET A 189 -2.48 5.52 -14.40
N GLY A 190 -2.90 6.52 -13.64
CA GLY A 190 -3.18 7.84 -14.19
C GLY A 190 -1.90 8.55 -14.62
N THR A 191 -1.97 9.28 -15.70
CA THR A 191 -0.84 10.04 -16.26
C THR A 191 -1.23 11.50 -16.46
N SER A 192 -0.28 12.41 -16.23
CA SER A 192 -0.43 13.83 -16.51
C SER A 192 0.63 14.32 -17.50
N GLN A 193 0.52 15.57 -17.92
CA GLN A 193 1.58 16.19 -18.75
C GLN A 193 2.95 16.26 -18.04
N TYR A 194 2.95 16.21 -16.70
CA TYR A 194 4.18 16.29 -15.89
C TYR A 194 4.77 14.93 -15.52
N ILE A 195 3.91 13.91 -15.39
CA ILE A 195 4.28 12.58 -14.92
C ILE A 195 3.67 11.55 -15.85
N GLN A 196 4.53 10.84 -16.59
CA GLN A 196 4.13 9.75 -17.47
C GLN A 196 4.34 8.42 -16.75
N LEU A 197 3.24 7.72 -16.50
CA LEU A 197 3.24 6.42 -15.84
C LEU A 197 2.82 5.32 -16.81
N LYS A 198 3.31 4.13 -16.55
CA LYS A 198 2.91 2.88 -17.21
C LYS A 198 1.96 2.13 -16.32
N ASN A 199 1.03 1.43 -16.92
CA ASN A 199 0.23 0.44 -16.22
C ASN A 199 1.15 -0.66 -15.67
N VAL A 200 0.76 -1.26 -14.55
CA VAL A 200 1.61 -2.22 -13.84
C VAL A 200 0.85 -3.48 -13.48
N PHE A 201 1.52 -4.62 -13.61
CA PHE A 201 1.14 -5.85 -12.94
C PHE A 201 1.73 -5.88 -11.53
N ASN A 202 0.99 -6.46 -10.61
CA ASN A 202 1.45 -6.77 -9.25
C ASN A 202 1.10 -8.20 -8.91
N ALA A 203 1.90 -8.78 -8.05
CA ALA A 203 1.67 -10.10 -7.49
C ALA A 203 2.09 -10.11 -6.02
N THR A 204 1.35 -10.83 -5.22
CA THR A 204 1.68 -11.07 -3.82
C THR A 204 1.59 -12.55 -3.53
N THR A 205 2.44 -13.04 -2.65
CA THR A 205 2.34 -14.39 -2.09
C THR A 205 2.80 -14.36 -0.63
N GLY A 206 2.29 -15.27 0.16
CA GLY A 206 2.68 -15.33 1.56
C GLY A 206 2.08 -16.49 2.33
N ALA A 207 2.44 -16.52 3.60
CA ALA A 207 1.92 -17.47 4.55
C ALA A 207 1.72 -16.81 5.92
N SER A 208 0.71 -17.26 6.65
CA SER A 208 0.53 -16.90 8.04
C SER A 208 0.30 -18.13 8.90
N LEU A 209 0.86 -18.11 10.10
CA LEU A 209 0.72 -19.14 11.12
C LEU A 209 -0.15 -18.61 12.26
N LYS A 210 -1.25 -19.28 12.53
CA LYS A 210 -2.08 -19.04 13.71
C LYS A 210 -1.37 -19.60 14.95
N LEU A 211 -0.89 -18.72 15.82
CA LEU A 211 -0.21 -19.10 17.07
C LEU A 211 -1.22 -19.42 18.17
N SER A 212 -2.36 -18.71 18.18
CA SER A 212 -3.46 -18.91 19.12
C SER A 212 -4.76 -18.42 18.50
N GLU A 213 -5.90 -18.49 19.24
CA GLU A 213 -7.18 -17.94 18.79
C GLU A 213 -7.15 -16.40 18.59
N VAL A 214 -6.16 -15.73 19.17
CA VAL A 214 -6.06 -14.28 19.16
C VAL A 214 -4.79 -13.75 18.49
N SER A 215 -3.85 -14.60 18.11
CA SER A 215 -2.57 -14.16 17.57
C SER A 215 -2.12 -14.96 16.35
N SER A 216 -1.48 -14.29 15.42
CA SER A 216 -0.86 -14.88 14.23
C SER A 216 0.40 -14.12 13.85
N VAL A 217 1.31 -14.83 13.19
CA VAL A 217 2.52 -14.31 12.58
C VAL A 217 2.52 -14.70 11.10
N GLY A 218 3.11 -13.90 10.25
CA GLY A 218 3.19 -14.26 8.84
C GLY A 218 4.26 -13.49 8.09
N VAL A 219 4.45 -13.92 6.85
CA VAL A 219 5.34 -13.28 5.88
C VAL A 219 4.60 -13.13 4.56
N ALA A 220 4.89 -12.04 3.85
CA ALA A 220 4.40 -11.79 2.51
C ALA A 220 5.54 -11.31 1.63
N PHE A 221 5.48 -11.63 0.34
CA PHE A 221 6.36 -11.13 -0.71
C PHE A 221 5.52 -10.42 -1.74
N ASP A 222 5.86 -9.17 -2.00
CA ASP A 222 5.17 -8.29 -2.94
C ASP A 222 6.08 -7.96 -4.11
N TYR A 223 5.52 -8.08 -5.30
CA TYR A 223 6.12 -7.67 -6.56
C TYR A 223 5.21 -6.68 -7.27
N ARG A 224 5.77 -5.62 -7.82
CA ARG A 224 5.09 -4.72 -8.76
C ARG A 224 6.05 -4.30 -9.86
N GLU A 225 5.57 -4.28 -11.09
CA GLU A 225 6.32 -3.75 -12.22
C GLU A 225 6.69 -2.28 -12.02
N ARG A 226 7.71 -1.84 -12.75
CA ARG A 226 8.10 -0.43 -12.76
C ARG A 226 6.97 0.44 -13.34
N ALA A 227 6.62 1.49 -12.61
CA ALA A 227 5.55 2.41 -13.01
C ALA A 227 5.99 3.50 -14.00
N SER A 228 7.29 3.66 -14.27
CA SER A 228 7.83 4.62 -15.25
C SER A 228 9.13 4.11 -15.84
N ASP A 229 9.62 4.76 -16.91
CA ASP A 229 10.91 4.39 -17.52
C ASP A 229 12.11 4.67 -16.61
N THR A 230 11.95 5.55 -15.64
CA THR A 230 12.99 5.93 -14.68
C THR A 230 12.84 5.26 -13.32
N SER A 231 11.77 4.47 -13.11
CA SER A 231 11.57 3.69 -11.89
C SER A 231 12.09 2.26 -12.04
N PHE A 232 12.19 1.58 -10.92
CA PHE A 232 12.55 0.16 -10.82
C PHE A 232 11.32 -0.66 -10.39
N PRO A 233 11.29 -1.97 -10.67
CA PRO A 233 10.27 -2.85 -10.10
C PRO A 233 10.33 -2.81 -8.57
N ARG A 234 9.19 -2.89 -7.91
CA ARG A 234 9.12 -3.04 -6.46
C ARG A 234 9.21 -4.53 -6.09
N ARG A 235 10.05 -4.85 -5.11
CA ARG A 235 10.23 -6.20 -4.57
C ARG A 235 10.43 -6.09 -3.08
N GLU A 236 9.48 -6.60 -2.32
CA GLU A 236 9.43 -6.40 -0.87
C GLU A 236 9.10 -7.70 -0.16
N ALA A 237 9.70 -7.92 1.01
CA ALA A 237 9.25 -8.91 1.96
C ALA A 237 8.79 -8.22 3.23
N THR A 238 7.66 -8.65 3.75
CA THR A 238 7.07 -8.14 4.98
C THR A 238 6.86 -9.28 5.95
N ALA A 239 7.38 -9.13 7.18
CA ALA A 239 7.02 -10.00 8.28
C ALA A 239 6.09 -9.24 9.23
N PHE A 240 5.02 -9.88 9.68
CA PHE A 240 4.02 -9.24 10.53
C PHE A 240 3.58 -10.12 11.69
N TYR A 241 3.14 -9.47 12.76
CA TYR A 241 2.47 -10.07 13.90
C TYR A 241 1.15 -9.36 14.15
N SER A 242 0.06 -10.14 14.26
CA SER A 242 -1.28 -9.64 14.55
C SER A 242 -1.76 -10.19 15.89
N TYR A 243 -2.39 -9.33 16.67
CA TYR A 243 -2.94 -9.67 17.97
C TYR A 243 -4.33 -9.05 18.18
N ARG A 244 -5.29 -9.87 18.62
CA ARG A 244 -6.64 -9.45 18.99
C ARG A 244 -6.77 -9.54 20.50
N TYR A 245 -6.61 -8.43 21.21
CA TYR A 245 -6.68 -8.40 22.65
C TYR A 245 -8.10 -8.31 23.22
N ALA A 246 -9.10 -8.00 22.36
CA ALA A 246 -10.52 -8.07 22.68
C ALA A 246 -11.32 -8.46 21.43
N LYS A 247 -12.59 -8.84 21.58
CA LYS A 247 -13.43 -9.23 20.43
C LYS A 247 -13.48 -8.14 19.34
N ALA A 248 -13.50 -6.88 19.75
CA ALA A 248 -13.62 -5.73 18.87
C ALA A 248 -12.25 -5.15 18.45
N TRP A 249 -11.17 -5.37 19.20
CA TRP A 249 -9.89 -4.71 18.97
C TRP A 249 -8.85 -5.63 18.37
N LYS A 250 -8.22 -5.18 17.29
CA LYS A 250 -7.09 -5.85 16.64
C LYS A 250 -5.93 -4.89 16.48
N THR A 251 -4.73 -5.36 16.75
CA THR A 251 -3.47 -4.66 16.47
C THR A 251 -2.61 -5.48 15.53
N GLN A 252 -1.77 -4.81 14.76
CA GLN A 252 -0.77 -5.44 13.92
C GLN A 252 0.50 -4.61 13.94
N VAL A 253 1.64 -5.28 13.98
CA VAL A 253 2.96 -4.68 13.75
C VAL A 253 3.63 -5.41 12.61
N TYR A 254 4.49 -4.70 11.87
CA TYR A 254 5.24 -5.30 10.78
C TYR A 254 6.62 -4.67 10.60
N VAL A 255 7.49 -5.43 9.99
CA VAL A 255 8.76 -4.98 9.42
C VAL A 255 8.81 -5.34 7.95
N LEU A 256 9.40 -4.47 7.15
CA LEU A 256 9.53 -4.63 5.71
C LEU A 256 10.99 -4.50 5.29
N LYS A 257 11.41 -5.32 4.34
CA LYS A 257 12.69 -5.24 3.64
C LYS A 257 12.45 -5.17 2.15
N GLY A 258 13.03 -4.18 1.49
CA GLY A 258 13.08 -4.07 0.04
C GLY A 258 14.31 -4.77 -0.56
N PHE A 259 14.14 -5.27 -1.77
CA PHE A 259 15.15 -6.02 -2.54
C PHE A 259 15.39 -5.42 -3.94
N SER A 260 15.00 -4.18 -4.14
CA SER A 260 15.24 -3.47 -5.40
C SER A 260 15.20 -1.96 -5.18
N ASP A 261 15.78 -1.21 -6.09
CA ASP A 261 15.76 0.25 -6.08
C ASP A 261 14.35 0.86 -6.28
N GLY A 262 13.33 0.05 -6.56
CA GLY A 262 11.93 0.47 -6.59
C GLY A 262 11.24 0.40 -5.24
N SER A 263 11.92 -0.14 -4.22
CA SER A 263 11.42 -0.38 -2.87
C SER A 263 12.18 0.46 -1.84
N PRO A 264 11.62 0.72 -0.66
CA PRO A 264 12.42 1.22 0.46
C PRO A 264 13.44 0.16 0.90
N ASP A 265 14.56 0.57 1.46
CA ASP A 265 15.53 -0.35 2.04
C ASP A 265 14.94 -1.13 3.20
N TYR A 266 14.14 -0.44 4.02
CA TYR A 266 13.38 -1.01 5.11
C TYR A 266 12.15 -0.17 5.46
N GLY A 267 11.21 -0.79 6.13
CA GLY A 267 10.03 -0.13 6.69
C GLY A 267 9.57 -0.82 7.96
N VAL A 268 8.83 -0.10 8.76
CA VAL A 268 8.17 -0.60 9.97
C VAL A 268 6.80 0.05 10.11
N GLY A 269 5.87 -0.63 10.76
CA GLY A 269 4.59 -0.02 11.04
C GLY A 269 3.82 -0.75 12.12
N ALA A 270 2.81 -0.04 12.62
CA ALA A 270 1.85 -0.54 13.58
C ALA A 270 0.46 -0.01 13.26
N SER A 271 -0.56 -0.81 13.51
CA SER A 271 -1.95 -0.41 13.32
C SER A 271 -2.83 -0.93 14.45
N ILE A 272 -3.94 -0.24 14.66
CA ILE A 272 -5.01 -0.64 15.57
C ILE A 272 -6.34 -0.44 14.86
N ALA A 273 -7.25 -1.38 15.03
CA ALA A 273 -8.60 -1.34 14.46
C ALA A 273 -9.64 -1.77 15.48
N TYR A 274 -10.80 -1.12 15.42
CA TYR A 274 -11.98 -1.43 16.20
C TYR A 274 -13.11 -1.89 15.27
N SER A 275 -13.75 -2.98 15.61
CA SER A 275 -14.93 -3.52 14.91
C SER A 275 -16.19 -3.28 15.75
N PHE A 276 -17.16 -2.62 15.16
CA PHE A 276 -18.44 -2.31 15.78
C PHE A 276 -19.40 -3.49 15.70
#